data_5fadf5384f1223451cb6b3b53f0248a7
#
_entry.id   5fadf5384f1223451cb6b3b53f0248a7
#
_cell.length_a   1.000
_cell.length_b   1.000
_cell.length_c   1.000
_cell.angle_alpha   90.00
_cell.angle_beta   90.00
_cell.angle_gamma   90.00
#
_symmetry.space_group_name_H-M   'P 1'
#
loop_
_entity.id
_entity.type
_entity.pdbx_description
1 polymer ?
#
loop_
_entity_poly.entity_id
_entity_poly.type
_entity_poly.pdbx_seq_one_letter_code
_entity_poly.pdbx_strand_id
1 'polypeptide(L)'
;MTRSEKILESIVTKLNLPTRYCVLSDMVKQSQAKETTKVDVGFQSLAGTSKALIGMLGVDVDGYVELSKQFSGLYFETGQGAEVTNHVHEGIDMVTLESRCYGLARYIKNKTNFPWMIVNDVSGFIGPEVYRTGEQLLRVCLEDLVMAKLHGITMGLDVCSTFHMGISPTDLEKLTVEIVDKGAPAFLMAVAGKADPMLGYLTTAMKEHPRIRKYFDKKIATPMFKRLNELGILDSEGN
;
A
#
# COMPACT_ATOMS: atom_id res chain seq x y z
N MET A 1 19.69 -5.44 -3.15
CA MET A 1 18.97 -6.19 -2.09
C MET A 1 19.77 -6.21 -0.81
N THR A 2 19.15 -5.87 0.28
CA THR A 2 19.71 -5.96 1.64
C THR A 2 19.85 -7.43 2.10
N ARG A 3 20.55 -7.66 3.19
CA ARG A 3 20.66 -9.02 3.76
C ARG A 3 19.30 -9.62 4.14
N SER A 4 18.42 -8.80 4.71
CA SER A 4 17.07 -9.24 5.09
C SER A 4 16.21 -9.60 3.88
N GLU A 5 16.26 -8.82 2.81
CA GLU A 5 15.55 -9.11 1.57
C GLU A 5 16.01 -10.42 0.94
N LYS A 6 17.33 -10.70 0.92
CA LYS A 6 17.86 -11.97 0.43
C LYS A 6 17.39 -13.17 1.24
N ILE A 7 17.27 -13.02 2.57
CA ILE A 7 16.74 -14.07 3.44
C ILE A 7 15.26 -14.31 3.12
N LEU A 8 14.45 -13.25 3.03
CA LEU A 8 13.04 -13.35 2.68
C LEU A 8 12.84 -13.98 1.30
N GLU A 9 13.60 -13.55 0.29
CA GLU A 9 13.58 -14.15 -1.05
C GLU A 9 13.88 -15.65 -1.01
N SER A 10 14.91 -16.04 -0.25
CA SER A 10 15.26 -17.46 -0.08
C SER A 10 14.11 -18.27 0.53
N ILE A 11 13.45 -17.73 1.56
CA ILE A 11 12.31 -18.39 2.21
C ILE A 11 11.13 -18.52 1.25
N VAL A 12 10.69 -17.42 0.64
CA VAL A 12 9.51 -17.43 -0.24
C VAL A 12 9.73 -18.29 -1.47
N THR A 13 10.95 -18.31 -2.03
CA THR A 13 11.32 -19.15 -3.16
C THR A 13 11.36 -20.64 -2.78
N LYS A 14 12.02 -20.97 -1.66
CA LYS A 14 12.12 -22.35 -1.15
C LYS A 14 10.75 -22.96 -0.85
N LEU A 15 9.86 -22.17 -0.25
CA LEU A 15 8.50 -22.61 0.11
C LEU A 15 7.50 -22.41 -1.04
N ASN A 16 7.91 -21.82 -2.15
CA ASN A 16 7.05 -21.47 -3.29
C ASN A 16 5.80 -20.69 -2.85
N LEU A 17 6.02 -19.63 -2.07
CA LEU A 17 4.94 -18.78 -1.60
C LEU A 17 4.49 -17.81 -2.71
N PRO A 18 3.18 -17.58 -2.89
CA PRO A 18 2.68 -16.60 -3.85
C PRO A 18 2.98 -15.17 -3.37
N THR A 19 4.13 -14.65 -3.79
CA THR A 19 4.70 -13.39 -3.32
C THR A 19 5.00 -12.48 -4.49
N ARG A 20 4.85 -11.18 -4.27
CA ARG A 20 5.29 -10.12 -5.17
C ARG A 20 6.29 -9.24 -4.43
N TYR A 21 7.27 -8.75 -5.13
CA TYR A 21 8.28 -7.84 -4.62
C TYR A 21 8.10 -6.47 -5.27
N CYS A 22 7.95 -5.43 -4.48
CA CYS A 22 7.92 -4.06 -4.95
C CYS A 22 9.06 -3.30 -4.30
N VAL A 23 9.77 -2.50 -5.10
CA VAL A 23 10.91 -1.70 -4.66
C VAL A 23 10.53 -0.25 -4.77
N LEU A 24 10.40 0.42 -3.64
CA LEU A 24 10.22 1.86 -3.63
C LEU A 24 11.53 2.56 -3.98
N SER A 25 11.75 2.82 -5.25
CA SER A 25 13.01 3.38 -5.73
C SER A 25 12.87 3.97 -7.13
N ASP A 26 13.97 4.56 -7.59
CA ASP A 26 14.08 5.00 -8.98
C ASP A 26 14.01 3.81 -9.97
N MET A 27 13.79 4.13 -11.24
CA MET A 27 13.65 3.12 -12.29
C MET A 27 14.87 2.21 -12.45
N VAL A 28 16.06 2.73 -12.21
CA VAL A 28 17.31 1.94 -12.32
C VAL A 28 17.29 0.83 -11.29
N LYS A 29 16.98 1.13 -10.03
CA LYS A 29 16.91 0.13 -8.96
C LYS A 29 15.74 -0.83 -9.12
N GLN A 30 14.60 -0.36 -9.61
CA GLN A 30 13.46 -1.24 -9.91
C GLN A 30 13.81 -2.25 -11.01
N SER A 31 14.46 -1.80 -12.09
CA SER A 31 14.94 -2.68 -13.17
C SER A 31 15.99 -3.67 -12.66
N GLN A 32 16.96 -3.21 -11.86
CA GLN A 32 17.96 -4.09 -11.24
C GLN A 32 17.33 -5.14 -10.31
N ALA A 33 16.30 -4.78 -9.55
CA ALA A 33 15.58 -5.75 -8.73
C ALA A 33 14.93 -6.83 -9.58
N LYS A 34 14.31 -6.46 -10.70
CA LYS A 34 13.72 -7.39 -11.66
C LYS A 34 14.72 -8.39 -12.23
N GLU A 35 15.94 -7.94 -12.50
CA GLU A 35 17.02 -8.78 -13.03
C GLU A 35 17.68 -9.68 -11.98
N THR A 36 17.69 -9.26 -10.72
CA THR A 36 18.47 -9.89 -9.65
C THR A 36 17.65 -10.74 -8.70
N THR A 37 16.32 -10.62 -8.69
CA THR A 37 15.44 -11.42 -7.84
C THR A 37 14.76 -12.56 -8.59
N LYS A 38 14.48 -13.65 -7.89
CA LYS A 38 13.69 -14.79 -8.37
C LYS A 38 12.20 -14.62 -8.13
N VAL A 39 11.82 -13.59 -7.38
CA VAL A 39 10.43 -13.25 -7.08
C VAL A 39 9.93 -12.30 -8.15
N ASP A 40 8.66 -12.42 -8.51
CA ASP A 40 8.02 -11.52 -9.45
C ASP A 40 8.01 -10.07 -8.92
N VAL A 41 8.49 -9.13 -9.75
CA VAL A 41 8.63 -7.72 -9.36
C VAL A 41 7.54 -6.90 -10.01
N GLY A 42 6.75 -6.23 -9.17
CA GLY A 42 5.81 -5.20 -9.59
C GLY A 42 6.46 -3.82 -9.66
N PHE A 43 5.96 -2.99 -10.55
CA PHE A 43 6.30 -1.58 -10.58
C PHE A 43 5.71 -0.89 -9.36
N GLN A 44 6.53 -0.19 -8.60
CA GLN A 44 6.06 0.60 -7.47
C GLN A 44 6.20 2.08 -7.76
N SER A 45 5.14 2.82 -7.52
CA SER A 45 5.09 4.25 -7.64
C SER A 45 4.58 4.87 -6.36
N LEU A 46 5.31 5.86 -5.86
CA LEU A 46 4.83 6.70 -4.77
C LEU A 46 3.73 7.62 -5.25
N ALA A 47 2.98 8.07 -4.26
CA ALA A 47 1.84 8.96 -4.32
C ALA A 47 1.63 9.62 -5.67
N GLY A 48 0.56 9.29 -6.29
CA GLY A 48 0.19 9.70 -7.62
C GLY A 48 0.00 11.18 -7.82
N THR A 49 0.72 11.94 -7.10
CA THR A 49 0.86 13.32 -7.45
C THR A 49 1.71 13.38 -8.67
N SER A 50 1.00 13.14 -9.67
CA SER A 50 1.39 13.03 -11.06
C SER A 50 2.56 13.93 -11.45
N LYS A 51 2.63 15.15 -10.96
CA LYS A 51 3.69 16.07 -11.37
C LYS A 51 5.04 15.75 -10.72
N ALA A 52 5.06 15.44 -9.43
CA ALA A 52 6.32 15.11 -8.76
C ALA A 52 6.86 13.75 -9.21
N LEU A 53 6.03 12.73 -9.30
CA LEU A 53 6.47 11.40 -9.74
C LEU A 53 6.85 11.34 -11.21
N ILE A 54 6.00 11.90 -12.08
CA ILE A 54 6.28 11.96 -13.50
C ILE A 54 7.51 12.84 -13.73
N GLY A 55 7.65 13.94 -12.99
CA GLY A 55 8.86 14.76 -13.00
C GLY A 55 10.10 14.02 -12.50
N MET A 56 10.00 13.22 -11.44
CA MET A 56 11.11 12.39 -10.96
C MET A 56 11.53 11.29 -11.94
N LEU A 57 10.59 10.73 -12.67
CA LEU A 57 10.85 9.72 -13.69
C LEU A 57 11.27 10.33 -15.03
N GLY A 58 11.10 11.64 -15.21
CA GLY A 58 11.43 12.33 -16.45
C GLY A 58 10.51 12.01 -17.63
N VAL A 59 9.28 11.57 -17.36
CA VAL A 59 8.30 11.14 -18.37
C VAL A 59 6.96 11.85 -18.18
N ASP A 60 6.18 11.89 -19.24
CA ASP A 60 4.77 12.27 -19.16
C ASP A 60 3.87 11.09 -18.75
N VAL A 61 2.56 11.29 -18.73
CA VAL A 61 1.59 10.25 -18.31
C VAL A 61 1.66 9.01 -19.20
N ASP A 62 1.82 9.17 -20.49
CA ASP A 62 1.92 8.03 -21.42
C ASP A 62 3.25 7.30 -21.26
N GLY A 63 4.34 8.02 -21.10
CA GLY A 63 5.65 7.46 -20.75
C GLY A 63 5.63 6.69 -19.43
N TYR A 64 4.90 7.18 -18.44
CA TYR A 64 4.68 6.46 -17.18
C TYR A 64 3.96 5.12 -17.40
N VAL A 65 2.93 5.09 -18.24
CA VAL A 65 2.23 3.85 -18.60
C VAL A 65 3.18 2.88 -19.29
N GLU A 66 3.97 3.34 -20.24
CA GLU A 66 4.94 2.49 -20.96
C GLU A 66 6.04 1.94 -20.03
N LEU A 67 6.52 2.73 -19.09
CA LEU A 67 7.45 2.24 -18.06
C LEU A 67 6.80 1.15 -17.20
N SER A 68 5.57 1.36 -16.75
CA SER A 68 4.86 0.40 -15.91
C SER A 68 4.63 -0.95 -16.60
N LYS A 69 4.41 -0.96 -17.92
CA LYS A 69 4.24 -2.18 -18.73
C LYS A 69 5.47 -3.10 -18.76
N GLN A 70 6.61 -2.61 -18.36
CA GLN A 70 7.84 -3.43 -18.26
C GLN A 70 7.79 -4.41 -17.08
N PHE A 71 6.80 -4.28 -16.19
CA PHE A 71 6.64 -5.08 -14.98
C PHE A 71 5.38 -5.94 -15.06
N SER A 72 5.27 -6.93 -14.17
CA SER A 72 4.14 -7.86 -14.13
C SER A 72 2.86 -7.28 -13.53
N GLY A 73 2.94 -6.13 -12.88
CA GLY A 73 1.84 -5.45 -12.24
C GLY A 73 2.28 -4.16 -11.59
N LEU A 74 1.34 -3.49 -10.96
CA LEU A 74 1.55 -2.16 -10.37
C LEU A 74 1.08 -2.10 -8.92
N TYR A 75 1.96 -1.63 -8.06
CA TYR A 75 1.65 -1.11 -6.73
C TYR A 75 1.74 0.41 -6.76
N PHE A 76 0.61 1.06 -6.57
CA PHE A 76 0.50 2.51 -6.66
C PHE A 76 0.09 3.08 -5.31
N GLU A 77 0.90 3.97 -4.74
CA GLU A 77 0.58 4.61 -3.47
C GLU A 77 -0.07 5.97 -3.70
N THR A 78 -1.16 6.21 -2.99
CA THR A 78 -1.70 7.53 -2.75
C THR A 78 -1.31 7.96 -1.34
N GLY A 79 -1.48 9.21 -1.02
CA GLY A 79 -1.23 9.71 0.33
C GLY A 79 -1.98 11.00 0.54
N GLN A 80 -2.83 11.00 1.55
CA GLN A 80 -3.47 12.21 2.03
C GLN A 80 -2.86 12.63 3.37
N GLY A 81 -2.95 13.90 3.68
CA GLY A 81 -2.77 14.40 5.02
C GLY A 81 -1.42 14.96 5.36
N ALA A 82 -0.46 14.93 4.47
CA ALA A 82 0.82 15.57 4.75
C ALA A 82 0.85 17.01 4.21
N GLU A 83 1.01 18.00 5.07
CA GLU A 83 1.21 19.39 4.67
C GLU A 83 2.42 19.54 3.74
N VAL A 84 3.45 18.75 3.97
CA VAL A 84 4.63 18.66 3.10
C VAL A 84 4.25 18.33 1.65
N THR A 85 3.26 17.49 1.41
CA THR A 85 2.81 17.18 0.05
C THR A 85 2.09 18.33 -0.61
N ASN A 86 1.37 19.16 0.15
CA ASN A 86 0.75 20.38 -0.37
C ASN A 86 1.80 21.38 -0.87
N HIS A 87 2.88 21.56 -0.16
CA HIS A 87 3.98 22.46 -0.58
C HIS A 87 4.75 21.91 -1.78
N VAL A 88 5.02 20.61 -1.82
CA VAL A 88 5.68 19.94 -2.94
C VAL A 88 4.85 20.07 -4.23
N HIS A 89 3.55 20.24 -4.11
CA HIS A 89 2.62 20.33 -5.24
C HIS A 89 2.17 21.74 -5.59
N GLU A 90 2.99 22.73 -5.30
CA GLU A 90 2.75 24.11 -5.71
C GLU A 90 1.45 24.69 -5.14
N GLY A 91 1.11 24.30 -3.91
CA GLY A 91 -0.09 24.77 -3.22
C GLY A 91 -1.41 24.19 -3.73
N ILE A 92 -1.36 23.10 -4.49
CA ILE A 92 -2.56 22.37 -4.87
C ILE A 92 -3.11 21.65 -3.64
N ASP A 93 -4.41 21.82 -3.42
CA ASP A 93 -5.08 21.19 -2.29
C ASP A 93 -5.13 19.64 -2.40
N MET A 94 -5.29 18.99 -1.26
CA MET A 94 -5.21 17.54 -1.15
C MET A 94 -6.34 16.83 -1.88
N VAL A 95 -7.54 17.37 -1.88
CA VAL A 95 -8.70 16.77 -2.59
C VAL A 95 -8.39 16.71 -4.08
N THR A 96 -7.81 17.78 -4.63
CA THR A 96 -7.38 17.82 -6.03
C THR A 96 -6.27 16.80 -6.30
N LEU A 97 -5.30 16.67 -5.39
CA LEU A 97 -4.20 15.72 -5.52
C LEU A 97 -4.72 14.27 -5.53
N GLU A 98 -5.58 13.92 -4.59
CA GLU A 98 -6.18 12.58 -4.57
C GLU A 98 -7.06 12.30 -5.79
N SER A 99 -7.84 13.25 -6.24
CA SER A 99 -8.62 13.12 -7.47
C SER A 99 -7.74 12.82 -8.68
N ARG A 100 -6.55 13.43 -8.76
CA ARG A 100 -5.54 13.12 -9.78
C ARG A 100 -4.98 11.70 -9.63
N CYS A 101 -4.74 11.24 -8.41
CA CYS A 101 -4.30 9.88 -8.14
C CYS A 101 -5.30 8.85 -8.67
N TYR A 102 -6.57 9.02 -8.37
CA TYR A 102 -7.63 8.14 -8.87
C TYR A 102 -7.75 8.21 -10.40
N GLY A 103 -7.67 9.41 -10.97
CA GLY A 103 -7.66 9.62 -12.42
C GLY A 103 -6.51 8.90 -13.09
N LEU A 104 -5.28 9.04 -12.56
CA LEU A 104 -4.09 8.36 -13.08
C LEU A 104 -4.20 6.84 -12.92
N ALA A 105 -4.59 6.34 -11.76
CA ALA A 105 -4.77 4.91 -11.51
C ALA A 105 -5.78 4.29 -12.48
N ARG A 106 -6.91 4.98 -12.72
CA ARG A 106 -7.92 4.55 -13.68
C ARG A 106 -7.39 4.59 -15.11
N TYR A 107 -6.65 5.63 -15.48
CA TYR A 107 -6.03 5.74 -16.80
C TYR A 107 -5.07 4.57 -17.06
N ILE A 108 -4.19 4.29 -16.11
CA ILE A 108 -3.24 3.17 -16.19
C ILE A 108 -4.01 1.84 -16.32
N LYS A 109 -5.02 1.62 -15.48
CA LYS A 109 -5.85 0.41 -15.53
C LYS A 109 -6.48 0.19 -16.90
N ASN A 110 -6.92 1.26 -17.56
CA ASN A 110 -7.53 1.20 -18.89
C ASN A 110 -6.51 1.01 -20.02
N LYS A 111 -5.26 1.36 -19.81
CA LYS A 111 -4.17 1.26 -20.80
C LYS A 111 -3.29 0.04 -20.64
N THR A 112 -3.48 -0.72 -19.57
CA THR A 112 -2.68 -1.91 -19.27
C THR A 112 -3.57 -3.13 -19.05
N ASN A 113 -3.03 -4.30 -19.33
CA ASN A 113 -3.66 -5.58 -19.01
C ASN A 113 -2.90 -6.26 -17.87
N PHE A 114 -2.55 -5.51 -16.85
CA PHE A 114 -1.84 -6.06 -15.70
C PHE A 114 -2.62 -7.22 -15.07
N PRO A 115 -1.97 -8.36 -14.78
CA PRO A 115 -2.58 -9.45 -14.03
C PRO A 115 -2.96 -9.02 -12.60
N TRP A 116 -2.31 -7.98 -12.08
CA TRP A 116 -2.67 -7.35 -10.81
C TRP A 116 -2.30 -5.87 -10.81
N MET A 117 -3.15 -5.08 -10.21
CA MET A 117 -2.92 -3.66 -9.91
C MET A 117 -3.62 -3.35 -8.59
N ILE A 118 -2.88 -2.81 -7.66
CA ILE A 118 -3.40 -2.39 -6.36
C ILE A 118 -3.00 -0.95 -6.08
N VAL A 119 -3.87 -0.25 -5.40
CA VAL A 119 -3.62 1.09 -4.89
C VAL A 119 -3.63 1.03 -3.37
N ASN A 120 -2.71 1.69 -2.74
CA ASN A 120 -2.61 1.80 -1.30
C ASN A 120 -2.74 3.26 -0.89
N ASP A 121 -3.71 3.56 -0.05
CA ASP A 121 -3.76 4.85 0.61
C ASP A 121 -2.88 4.81 1.87
N VAL A 122 -1.97 5.78 1.96
CA VAL A 122 -1.06 5.97 3.09
C VAL A 122 -1.52 7.21 3.84
N SER A 123 -2.51 7.03 4.71
CA SER A 123 -3.13 8.13 5.44
C SER A 123 -2.28 8.57 6.64
N GLY A 124 -2.03 9.85 6.78
CA GLY A 124 -1.36 10.43 7.94
C GLY A 124 0.12 10.07 8.11
N PHE A 125 0.83 9.94 7.03
CA PHE A 125 2.11 9.21 7.00
C PHE A 125 3.37 10.07 7.18
N ILE A 126 3.47 11.32 6.74
CA ILE A 126 4.70 12.11 6.82
C ILE A 126 4.46 13.55 7.27
N GLY A 127 5.32 14.03 8.20
CA GLY A 127 5.45 15.42 8.59
C GLY A 127 4.35 15.90 9.53
N PRO A 128 4.21 17.20 9.74
CA PRO A 128 3.06 17.72 10.47
C PRO A 128 1.81 17.53 9.62
N GLU A 129 1.03 16.53 9.99
CA GLU A 129 -0.16 16.16 9.25
C GLU A 129 -1.26 17.19 9.42
N VAL A 130 -2.12 17.24 8.42
CA VAL A 130 -3.37 17.98 8.46
C VAL A 130 -4.33 17.36 9.49
N TYR A 131 -4.28 16.03 9.66
CA TYR A 131 -5.12 15.32 10.61
C TYR A 131 -4.58 15.42 12.03
N ARG A 132 -5.46 15.78 12.95
CA ARG A 132 -5.12 15.98 14.37
C ARG A 132 -5.87 15.03 15.29
N THR A 133 -6.83 14.29 14.79
CA THR A 133 -7.68 13.40 15.58
C THR A 133 -7.90 12.07 14.87
N GLY A 134 -8.24 11.02 15.64
CA GLY A 134 -8.65 9.74 15.10
C GLY A 134 -9.87 9.81 14.19
N GLU A 135 -10.80 10.73 14.49
CA GLU A 135 -11.99 10.93 13.66
C GLU A 135 -11.65 11.46 12.26
N GLN A 136 -10.69 12.37 12.18
CA GLN A 136 -10.21 12.87 10.89
C GLN A 136 -9.49 11.76 10.10
N LEU A 137 -8.69 10.93 10.77
CA LEU A 137 -8.04 9.78 10.14
C LEU A 137 -9.08 8.75 9.68
N LEU A 138 -10.08 8.43 10.50
CA LEU A 138 -11.20 7.57 10.12
C LEU A 138 -11.89 8.08 8.86
N ARG A 139 -12.24 9.35 8.85
CA ARG A 139 -12.94 9.99 7.75
C ARG A 139 -12.16 9.87 6.45
N VAL A 140 -10.87 10.22 6.44
CA VAL A 140 -10.08 10.20 5.21
C VAL A 140 -9.90 8.78 4.67
N CYS A 141 -9.64 7.80 5.53
CA CYS A 141 -9.55 6.41 5.11
C CYS A 141 -10.86 5.93 4.47
N LEU A 142 -12.01 6.34 4.99
CA LEU A 142 -13.32 5.97 4.43
C LEU A 142 -13.61 6.71 3.12
N GLU A 143 -13.25 8.00 3.01
CA GLU A 143 -13.39 8.79 1.78
C GLU A 143 -12.59 8.15 0.64
N ASP A 144 -11.34 7.78 0.90
CA ASP A 144 -10.47 7.15 -0.11
C ASP A 144 -10.99 5.79 -0.54
N LEU A 145 -11.45 4.97 0.40
CA LEU A 145 -12.06 3.68 0.06
C LEU A 145 -13.33 3.83 -0.79
N VAL A 146 -14.17 4.82 -0.48
CA VAL A 146 -15.38 5.11 -1.28
C VAL A 146 -14.97 5.56 -2.68
N MET A 147 -14.04 6.49 -2.79
CA MET A 147 -13.56 6.98 -4.09
C MET A 147 -12.94 5.86 -4.92
N ALA A 148 -12.11 5.02 -4.33
CA ALA A 148 -11.53 3.87 -5.02
C ALA A 148 -12.61 2.92 -5.55
N LYS A 149 -13.63 2.61 -4.75
CA LYS A 149 -14.77 1.77 -5.18
C LYS A 149 -15.55 2.39 -6.31
N LEU A 150 -15.82 3.70 -6.27
CA LEU A 150 -16.51 4.42 -7.36
C LEU A 150 -15.70 4.41 -8.66
N HIS A 151 -14.37 4.39 -8.56
CA HIS A 151 -13.46 4.28 -9.71
C HIS A 151 -13.15 2.84 -10.13
N GLY A 152 -13.68 1.84 -9.43
CA GLY A 152 -13.40 0.42 -9.69
C GLY A 152 -11.93 0.03 -9.45
N ILE A 153 -11.29 0.65 -8.46
CA ILE A 153 -9.89 0.44 -8.09
C ILE A 153 -9.82 -0.48 -6.87
N THR A 154 -8.93 -1.46 -6.91
CA THR A 154 -8.62 -2.29 -5.75
C THR A 154 -7.72 -1.51 -4.81
N MET A 155 -8.24 -1.09 -3.65
CA MET A 155 -7.53 -0.28 -2.69
C MET A 155 -7.38 -0.96 -1.34
N GLY A 156 -6.17 -0.89 -0.80
CA GLY A 156 -5.85 -1.17 0.59
C GLY A 156 -5.46 0.10 1.33
N LEU A 157 -5.18 -0.07 2.61
CA LEU A 157 -4.83 1.03 3.49
C LEU A 157 -3.55 0.75 4.27
N ASP A 158 -2.75 1.77 4.42
CA ASP A 158 -1.79 1.91 5.49
C ASP A 158 -2.34 2.94 6.50
N VAL A 159 -3.01 2.43 7.53
CA VAL A 159 -3.63 3.28 8.56
C VAL A 159 -2.53 3.80 9.47
N CYS A 160 -2.02 4.97 9.16
CA CYS A 160 -0.84 5.54 9.80
C CYS A 160 -1.21 6.59 10.85
N SER A 161 -0.43 6.63 11.91
CA SER A 161 -0.50 7.68 12.91
C SER A 161 0.91 8.12 13.30
N THR A 162 1.15 9.42 13.24
CA THR A 162 2.36 10.01 13.80
C THR A 162 2.09 10.53 15.22
N PHE A 163 3.15 10.84 15.94
CA PHE A 163 3.02 11.31 17.31
C PHE A 163 2.28 12.65 17.44
N HIS A 164 2.23 13.46 16.38
CA HIS A 164 1.46 14.72 16.35
C HIS A 164 -0.04 14.51 16.49
N MET A 165 -0.54 13.37 16.08
CA MET A 165 -1.98 13.05 16.14
C MET A 165 -2.43 12.63 17.54
N GLY A 166 -1.50 12.31 18.44
CA GLY A 166 -1.84 11.89 19.81
C GLY A 166 -2.61 10.56 19.88
N ILE A 167 -2.60 9.77 18.83
CA ILE A 167 -3.30 8.47 18.78
C ILE A 167 -2.39 7.41 19.38
N SER A 168 -2.84 6.78 20.46
CA SER A 168 -2.09 5.69 21.08
C SER A 168 -2.06 4.44 20.16
N PRO A 169 -1.08 3.54 20.31
CA PRO A 169 -1.05 2.27 19.56
C PRO A 169 -2.34 1.45 19.72
N THR A 170 -2.94 1.46 20.89
CA THR A 170 -4.20 0.75 21.17
C THR A 170 -5.40 1.43 20.50
N ASP A 171 -5.43 2.74 20.47
CA ASP A 171 -6.51 3.47 19.82
C ASP A 171 -6.42 3.38 18.31
N LEU A 172 -5.21 3.33 17.76
CA LEU A 172 -4.99 3.06 16.34
C LEU A 172 -5.49 1.65 15.95
N GLU A 173 -5.32 0.64 16.82
CA GLU A 173 -5.87 -0.70 16.57
C GLU A 173 -7.40 -0.68 16.55
N LYS A 174 -8.05 -0.03 17.51
CA LYS A 174 -9.52 0.12 17.53
C LYS A 174 -10.02 0.85 16.28
N LEU A 175 -9.36 1.95 15.94
CA LEU A 175 -9.69 2.74 14.76
C LEU A 175 -9.56 1.91 13.48
N THR A 176 -8.51 1.10 13.37
CA THR A 176 -8.32 0.19 12.23
C THR A 176 -9.46 -0.82 12.11
N VAL A 177 -9.92 -1.39 13.24
CA VAL A 177 -11.08 -2.30 13.24
C VAL A 177 -12.33 -1.58 12.75
N GLU A 178 -12.58 -0.34 13.20
CA GLU A 178 -13.70 0.47 12.75
C GLU A 178 -13.64 0.81 11.25
N ILE A 179 -12.45 1.12 10.73
CA ILE A 179 -12.22 1.37 9.30
C ILE A 179 -12.51 0.11 8.49
N VAL A 180 -12.07 -1.06 8.95
CA VAL A 180 -12.33 -2.33 8.26
C VAL A 180 -13.82 -2.65 8.25
N ASP A 181 -14.52 -2.43 9.34
CA ASP A 181 -15.96 -2.65 9.45
C ASP A 181 -16.76 -1.79 8.47
N LYS A 182 -16.48 -0.50 8.45
CA LYS A 182 -17.22 0.48 7.63
C LYS A 182 -16.78 0.54 6.18
N GLY A 183 -15.47 0.41 5.94
CA GLY A 183 -14.86 0.67 4.65
C GLY A 183 -14.54 -0.59 3.83
N ALA A 184 -14.38 -1.74 4.48
CA ALA A 184 -14.00 -3.00 3.84
C ALA A 184 -12.85 -2.84 2.83
N PRO A 185 -11.64 -2.42 3.26
CA PRO A 185 -10.47 -2.33 2.39
C PRO A 185 -10.12 -3.70 1.81
N ALA A 186 -9.52 -3.72 0.62
CA ALA A 186 -9.08 -4.96 -0.02
C ALA A 186 -7.94 -5.63 0.75
N PHE A 187 -7.09 -4.85 1.39
CA PHE A 187 -6.00 -5.30 2.25
C PHE A 187 -5.62 -4.20 3.24
N LEU A 188 -4.83 -4.58 4.22
CA LEU A 188 -4.13 -3.64 5.11
C LEU A 188 -2.63 -3.86 4.99
N MET A 189 -1.87 -2.77 5.01
CA MET A 189 -0.42 -2.84 5.16
C MET A 189 -0.06 -3.26 6.58
N ALA A 190 1.10 -3.88 6.74
CA ALA A 190 1.58 -4.31 8.04
C ALA A 190 3.10 -4.25 8.14
N VAL A 191 3.56 -3.88 9.32
CA VAL A 191 4.97 -3.95 9.69
C VAL A 191 5.20 -5.04 10.74
N ALA A 192 6.44 -5.47 10.90
CA ALA A 192 6.77 -6.52 11.88
C ALA A 192 6.42 -6.10 13.32
N GLY A 193 6.73 -4.86 13.68
CA GLY A 193 6.31 -4.24 14.95
C GLY A 193 5.02 -3.46 14.80
N LYS A 194 4.94 -2.32 15.47
CA LYS A 194 3.82 -1.36 15.36
C LYS A 194 4.26 -0.06 14.71
N ALA A 195 5.56 0.19 14.67
CA ALA A 195 6.16 1.38 14.08
C ALA A 195 6.93 1.02 12.82
N ASP A 196 6.81 1.86 11.81
CA ASP A 196 7.65 1.79 10.63
C ASP A 196 9.11 2.12 11.02
N PRO A 197 10.09 1.25 10.69
CA PRO A 197 11.46 1.43 11.14
C PRO A 197 12.20 2.56 10.42
N MET A 198 11.70 3.05 9.31
CA MET A 198 12.36 4.07 8.50
C MET A 198 11.83 5.46 8.83
N LEU A 199 10.53 5.63 8.89
CA LEU A 199 9.87 6.93 9.05
C LEU A 199 9.29 7.15 10.44
N GLY A 200 9.20 6.11 11.28
CA GLY A 200 8.82 6.21 12.68
C GLY A 200 7.33 6.43 12.97
N TYR A 201 6.47 6.34 11.96
CA TYR A 201 5.03 6.40 12.18
C TYR A 201 4.48 5.06 12.70
N LEU A 202 3.34 5.12 13.38
CA LEU A 202 2.61 3.93 13.79
C LEU A 202 1.72 3.45 12.64
N THR A 203 1.64 2.13 12.47
CA THR A 203 0.69 1.48 11.56
C THR A 203 0.26 0.13 12.13
N THR A 204 -0.40 -0.71 11.36
CA THR A 204 -0.81 -2.04 11.82
C THR A 204 0.36 -2.99 11.93
N ALA A 205 0.39 -3.77 13.00
CA ALA A 205 1.39 -4.82 13.19
C ALA A 205 0.93 -6.14 12.57
N MET A 206 1.86 -6.93 12.02
CA MET A 206 1.55 -8.26 11.47
C MET A 206 0.77 -9.15 12.44
N LYS A 207 1.06 -9.07 13.74
CA LYS A 207 0.36 -9.84 14.78
C LYS A 207 -1.12 -9.45 14.98
N GLU A 208 -1.53 -8.28 14.52
CA GLU A 208 -2.91 -7.79 14.63
C GLU A 208 -3.81 -8.39 13.53
N HIS A 209 -3.24 -8.67 12.37
CA HIS A 209 -3.98 -9.14 11.20
C HIS A 209 -4.77 -10.45 11.41
N PRO A 210 -4.22 -11.50 12.06
CA PRO A 210 -5.01 -12.71 12.37
C PRO A 210 -6.23 -12.41 13.24
N ARG A 211 -6.09 -11.50 14.23
CA ARG A 211 -7.21 -11.10 15.09
C ARG A 211 -8.28 -10.34 14.33
N ILE A 212 -7.88 -9.39 13.49
CA ILE A 212 -8.80 -8.64 12.63
C ILE A 212 -9.54 -9.57 11.69
N ARG A 213 -8.85 -10.49 11.01
CA ARG A 213 -9.50 -11.49 10.15
C ARG A 213 -10.50 -12.36 10.90
N LYS A 214 -10.13 -12.85 12.07
CA LYS A 214 -11.03 -13.66 12.90
C LYS A 214 -12.27 -12.88 13.33
N TYR A 215 -12.11 -11.62 13.70
CA TYR A 215 -13.22 -10.75 14.11
C TYR A 215 -14.25 -10.56 12.99
N PHE A 216 -13.80 -10.46 11.74
CA PHE A 216 -14.66 -10.25 10.57
C PHE A 216 -14.95 -11.53 9.77
N ASP A 217 -14.64 -12.70 10.30
CA ASP A 217 -14.75 -13.97 9.59
C ASP A 217 -14.10 -13.94 8.19
N LYS A 218 -12.89 -13.37 8.13
CA LYS A 218 -12.11 -13.28 6.91
C LYS A 218 -10.92 -14.22 6.93
N LYS A 219 -10.59 -14.74 5.77
CA LYS A 219 -9.40 -15.58 5.57
C LYS A 219 -8.31 -14.82 4.85
N ILE A 220 -7.10 -15.35 4.89
CA ILE A 220 -6.00 -14.83 4.06
C ILE A 220 -6.31 -15.07 2.58
N ALA A 221 -5.58 -14.38 1.69
CA ALA A 221 -5.76 -14.54 0.25
C ALA A 221 -5.69 -16.02 -0.16
N THR A 222 -6.64 -16.47 -0.97
CA THR A 222 -6.81 -17.88 -1.35
C THR A 222 -5.54 -18.59 -1.84
N PRO A 223 -4.69 -17.99 -2.70
CA PRO A 223 -3.45 -18.63 -3.13
C PRO A 223 -2.47 -18.88 -1.97
N MET A 224 -2.37 -17.93 -1.05
CA MET A 224 -1.51 -18.06 0.12
C MET A 224 -2.08 -19.10 1.10
N PHE A 225 -3.38 -19.06 1.36
CA PHE A 225 -4.07 -20.05 2.20
C PHE A 225 -3.82 -21.48 1.70
N LYS A 226 -4.07 -21.71 0.40
CA LYS A 226 -3.86 -23.01 -0.23
C LYS A 226 -2.42 -23.49 -0.03
N ARG A 227 -1.46 -22.61 -0.28
CA ARG A 227 -0.04 -22.97 -0.16
C ARG A 227 0.38 -23.27 1.28
N LEU A 228 -0.07 -22.49 2.25
CA LEU A 228 0.23 -22.72 3.66
C LEU A 228 -0.42 -23.99 4.20
N ASN A 229 -1.60 -24.33 3.72
CA ASN A 229 -2.27 -25.61 4.04
C ASN A 229 -1.50 -26.80 3.45
N GLU A 230 -1.07 -26.74 2.18
CA GLU A 230 -0.22 -27.76 1.55
C GLU A 230 1.10 -27.99 2.30
N LEU A 231 1.65 -26.96 2.93
CA LEU A 231 2.86 -27.03 3.75
C LEU A 231 2.59 -27.53 5.18
N GLY A 232 1.33 -27.74 5.56
CA GLY A 232 0.95 -28.13 6.92
C GLY A 232 1.17 -27.02 7.96
N ILE A 233 1.26 -25.76 7.53
CA ILE A 233 1.39 -24.58 8.40
C ILE A 233 0.01 -24.15 8.93
N LEU A 234 -1.01 -24.28 8.10
CA LEU A 234 -2.40 -24.01 8.45
C LEU A 234 -3.23 -25.28 8.26
N ASP A 235 -4.22 -25.46 9.10
CA ASP A 235 -5.25 -26.48 8.90
C ASP A 235 -6.31 -26.03 7.87
N SER A 236 -7.33 -26.88 7.63
CA SER A 236 -8.44 -26.57 6.71
C SER A 236 -9.29 -25.39 7.16
N GLU A 237 -9.27 -25.07 8.43
CA GLU A 237 -10.00 -23.95 9.05
C GLU A 237 -9.20 -22.65 8.97
N GLY A 238 -7.87 -22.73 8.74
CA GLY A 238 -6.96 -21.59 8.68
C GLY A 238 -6.35 -21.19 10.03
N ASN A 239 -6.26 -22.15 10.95
CA ASN A 239 -5.61 -21.98 12.24
C ASN A 239 -4.15 -22.39 12.20
#